data_0b3fb9493510fb6fbe77e71ac5716373
#
_entry.id   0b3fb9493510fb6fbe77e71ac5716373
#
_cell.length_a   1.000
_cell.length_b   1.000
_cell.length_c   1.000
_cell.angle_alpha   90.00
_cell.angle_beta   90.00
_cell.angle_gamma   90.00
#
_symmetry.space_group_name_H-M   'P 1'
#
loop_
_entity.id
_entity.type
_entity.pdbx_description
1 polymer ?
#
loop_
_entity_poly.entity_id
_entity_poly.type
_entity_poly.pdbx_seq_one_letter_code
_entity_poly.pdbx_strand_id
1 'polypeptide(L)'
;MSFSRRADFSGINFGYNTGFDIAYSGTVGAAMEALINGIPAIAFSSQHDGSSDVTDKYLVPVIEELLSSPIGRGEIWNVNFPGCALEDCRGILRERIPAPLCVFDNHYDKTEQPDGSFILRPYAEQLSPDRAPEGSDIHAVFNGYVSIGKVKSMVLPSSDKSTHAWQRVFPVLFVL
;
A
#
# COMPACT_ATOMS: atom_id res chain seq x y z
N MET A 1 -1.52 4.55 -33.63
CA MET A 1 -0.81 5.32 -32.60
C MET A 1 -0.90 4.55 -31.30
N SER A 2 0.24 4.02 -30.82
CA SER A 2 0.29 3.33 -29.52
C SER A 2 0.12 4.39 -28.42
N PHE A 3 -1.00 4.37 -27.72
CA PHE A 3 -1.14 5.14 -26.48
C PHE A 3 -0.22 4.48 -25.45
N SER A 4 0.93 5.11 -25.16
CA SER A 4 1.72 4.79 -24.00
C SER A 4 0.82 4.94 -22.78
N ARG A 5 0.43 3.84 -22.15
CA ARG A 5 -0.29 3.88 -20.85
C ARG A 5 0.68 4.44 -19.84
N ARG A 6 0.46 5.68 -19.43
CA ARG A 6 1.19 6.25 -18.30
C ARG A 6 0.57 5.68 -17.03
N ALA A 7 1.40 5.24 -16.13
CA ALA A 7 1.03 4.85 -14.78
C ALA A 7 1.95 5.57 -13.81
N ASP A 8 1.44 5.88 -12.63
CA ASP A 8 2.21 6.43 -11.52
C ASP A 8 2.64 5.32 -10.57
N PHE A 9 3.87 5.41 -10.07
CA PHE A 9 4.44 4.48 -9.09
C PHE A 9 4.82 5.27 -7.86
N SER A 10 4.17 4.97 -6.75
CA SER A 10 4.46 5.60 -5.46
C SER A 10 5.15 4.60 -4.54
N GLY A 11 6.31 4.93 -4.03
CA GLY A 11 7.09 4.09 -3.12
C GLY A 11 8.54 3.93 -3.57
N ILE A 12 9.30 2.99 -3.01
CA ILE A 12 8.87 1.92 -2.11
C ILE A 12 8.88 2.43 -0.67
N ASN A 13 7.75 2.35 0.03
CA ASN A 13 7.67 2.74 1.43
C ASN A 13 8.35 1.71 2.34
N PHE A 14 9.10 2.20 3.33
CA PHE A 14 9.61 1.39 4.43
C PHE A 14 8.54 1.26 5.51
N GLY A 15 7.91 0.12 5.58
CA GLY A 15 6.78 -0.21 6.42
C GLY A 15 5.57 -0.60 5.57
N TYR A 16 4.80 -1.60 6.02
CA TYR A 16 3.62 -2.03 5.30
C TYR A 16 2.55 -0.94 5.25
N ASN A 17 1.91 -0.83 4.10
CA ASN A 17 0.68 -0.06 3.92
C ASN A 17 -0.47 -1.06 3.76
N THR A 18 -0.90 -1.65 4.85
CA THR A 18 -1.92 -2.69 4.93
C THR A 18 -3.00 -2.33 5.93
N GLY A 19 -4.15 -2.93 5.82
CA GLY A 19 -5.26 -2.70 6.74
C GLY A 19 -5.63 -1.23 6.91
N PHE A 20 -5.87 -0.79 8.15
CA PHE A 20 -6.20 0.62 8.43
C PHE A 20 -5.00 1.57 8.28
N ASP A 21 -3.76 1.07 8.30
CA ASP A 21 -2.55 1.90 8.13
C ASP A 21 -2.50 2.56 6.74
N ILE A 22 -3.22 2.03 5.76
CA ILE A 22 -3.44 2.64 4.44
C ILE A 22 -3.94 4.08 4.57
N ALA A 23 -4.81 4.37 5.55
CA ALA A 23 -5.40 5.70 5.73
C ALA A 23 -4.38 6.78 6.16
N TYR A 24 -3.26 6.38 6.71
CA TYR A 24 -2.19 7.28 7.20
C TYR A 24 -0.99 7.35 6.25
N SER A 25 -1.01 6.57 5.18
CA SER A 25 0.12 6.41 4.27
C SER A 25 0.26 7.56 3.28
N GLY A 26 1.38 8.26 3.31
CA GLY A 26 1.76 9.23 2.28
C GLY A 26 1.97 8.57 0.91
N THR A 27 2.48 7.34 0.88
CA THR A 27 2.68 6.55 -0.35
C THR A 27 1.34 6.22 -1.02
N VAL A 28 0.37 5.75 -0.26
CA VAL A 28 -0.99 5.51 -0.78
C VAL A 28 -1.66 6.83 -1.14
N GLY A 29 -1.46 7.88 -0.35
CA GLY A 29 -1.97 9.23 -0.64
C GLY A 29 -1.47 9.77 -1.98
N ALA A 30 -0.19 9.61 -2.30
CA ALA A 30 0.37 10.03 -3.58
C ALA A 30 -0.22 9.23 -4.76
N ALA A 31 -0.39 7.91 -4.61
CA ALA A 31 -1.06 7.10 -5.61
C ALA A 31 -2.54 7.50 -5.80
N MET A 32 -3.23 7.88 -4.71
CA MET A 32 -4.61 8.42 -4.79
C MET A 32 -4.66 9.78 -5.49
N GLU A 33 -3.65 10.65 -5.29
CA GLU A 33 -3.55 11.91 -6.01
C GLU A 33 -3.39 11.70 -7.52
N ALA A 34 -2.54 10.75 -7.94
CA ALA A 34 -2.43 10.36 -9.35
C ALA A 34 -3.78 9.87 -9.90
N LEU A 35 -4.49 9.03 -9.14
CA LEU A 35 -5.81 8.52 -9.52
C LEU A 35 -6.83 9.65 -9.71
N ILE A 36 -6.87 10.64 -8.82
CA ILE A 36 -7.76 11.81 -8.92
C ILE A 36 -7.49 12.59 -10.22
N ASN A 37 -6.24 12.62 -10.65
CA ASN A 37 -5.82 13.22 -11.92
C ASN A 37 -6.01 12.29 -13.14
N GLY A 38 -6.65 11.14 -12.97
CA GLY A 38 -6.97 10.18 -14.03
C GLY A 38 -5.78 9.34 -14.48
N ILE A 39 -4.74 9.24 -13.67
CA ILE A 39 -3.54 8.43 -13.93
C ILE A 39 -3.66 7.13 -13.13
N PRO A 40 -3.64 5.94 -13.76
CA PRO A 40 -3.55 4.68 -13.06
C PRO A 40 -2.33 4.65 -12.16
N ALA A 41 -2.46 4.15 -10.94
CA ALA A 41 -1.38 4.21 -9.96
C ALA A 41 -1.20 2.91 -9.19
N ILE A 42 0.06 2.66 -8.78
CA ILE A 42 0.47 1.53 -7.96
C ILE A 42 1.24 2.08 -6.76
N ALA A 43 0.80 1.73 -5.56
CA ALA A 43 1.53 1.99 -4.31
C ALA A 43 2.34 0.74 -3.94
N PHE A 44 3.63 0.93 -3.65
CA PHE A 44 4.55 -0.14 -3.26
C PHE A 44 5.08 0.07 -1.85
N SER A 45 5.13 -1.00 -1.06
CA SER A 45 5.64 -0.99 0.30
C SER A 45 6.39 -2.28 0.62
N SER A 46 7.35 -2.20 1.52
CA SER A 46 8.10 -3.35 2.03
C SER A 46 8.20 -3.29 3.55
N GLN A 47 8.61 -4.38 4.18
CA GLN A 47 8.86 -4.37 5.62
C GLN A 47 10.01 -3.42 5.98
N HIS A 48 9.88 -2.74 7.13
CA HIS A 48 10.82 -1.71 7.56
C HIS A 48 12.23 -2.25 7.88
N ASP A 49 12.32 -3.43 8.50
CA ASP A 49 13.54 -4.04 9.04
C ASP A 49 13.82 -5.45 8.52
N GLY A 50 13.25 -5.77 7.35
CA GLY A 50 13.44 -7.06 6.68
C GLY A 50 14.46 -7.02 5.55
N SER A 51 14.61 -8.16 4.87
CA SER A 51 15.39 -8.27 3.64
C SER A 51 14.69 -7.57 2.46
N SER A 52 15.45 -6.95 1.56
CA SER A 52 14.96 -6.43 0.28
C SER A 52 14.86 -7.50 -0.82
N ASP A 53 15.36 -8.71 -0.59
CA ASP A 53 15.52 -9.75 -1.63
C ASP A 53 14.20 -10.09 -2.33
N VAL A 54 13.10 -10.14 -1.58
CA VAL A 54 11.77 -10.40 -2.14
C VAL A 54 11.33 -9.23 -3.02
N THR A 55 11.55 -8.00 -2.56
CA THR A 55 11.25 -6.79 -3.34
C THR A 55 12.05 -6.76 -4.64
N ASP A 56 13.36 -7.00 -4.55
CA ASP A 56 14.26 -6.97 -5.70
C ASP A 56 13.88 -8.02 -6.75
N LYS A 57 13.44 -9.19 -6.30
CA LYS A 57 13.01 -10.27 -7.19
C LYS A 57 11.65 -10.00 -7.85
N TYR A 58 10.68 -9.49 -7.09
CA TYR A 58 9.29 -9.46 -7.54
C TYR A 58 8.82 -8.10 -8.07
N LEU A 59 9.53 -7.00 -7.81
CA LEU A 59 9.08 -5.66 -8.18
C LEU A 59 8.79 -5.52 -9.68
N VAL A 60 9.77 -5.83 -10.52
CA VAL A 60 9.64 -5.68 -11.98
C VAL A 60 8.56 -6.60 -12.55
N PRO A 61 8.54 -7.92 -12.26
CA PRO A 61 7.48 -8.81 -12.71
C PRO A 61 6.08 -8.35 -12.28
N VAL A 62 5.92 -7.84 -11.05
CA VAL A 62 4.64 -7.33 -10.54
C VAL A 62 4.23 -6.05 -11.29
N ILE A 63 5.15 -5.13 -11.57
CA ILE A 63 4.86 -3.93 -12.38
C ILE A 63 4.35 -4.35 -13.77
N GLU A 64 5.04 -5.25 -14.46
CA GLU A 64 4.66 -5.71 -15.80
C GLU A 64 3.26 -6.36 -15.80
N GLU A 65 2.97 -7.19 -14.80
CA GLU A 65 1.66 -7.81 -14.62
C GLU A 65 0.57 -6.75 -14.42
N LEU A 66 0.78 -5.82 -13.47
CA LEU A 66 -0.25 -4.86 -13.08
C LEU A 66 -0.50 -3.78 -14.14
N LEU A 67 0.50 -3.40 -14.93
CA LEU A 67 0.32 -2.51 -16.08
C LEU A 67 -0.61 -3.12 -17.15
N SER A 68 -0.68 -4.44 -17.22
CA SER A 68 -1.52 -5.17 -18.16
C SER A 68 -2.87 -5.57 -17.56
N SER A 69 -3.02 -5.46 -16.24
CA SER A 69 -4.20 -5.90 -15.51
C SER A 69 -5.30 -4.83 -15.49
N PRO A 70 -6.57 -5.22 -15.56
CA PRO A 70 -7.67 -4.27 -15.48
C PRO A 70 -7.80 -3.71 -14.05
N ILE A 71 -7.96 -2.39 -13.96
CA ILE A 71 -8.22 -1.69 -12.70
C ILE A 71 -9.45 -0.80 -12.84
N GLY A 72 -10.27 -0.73 -11.80
CA GLY A 72 -11.46 0.12 -11.75
C GLY A 72 -11.09 1.61 -11.70
N ARG A 73 -12.00 2.45 -12.20
CA ARG A 73 -11.78 3.91 -12.29
C ARG A 73 -11.50 4.57 -10.92
N GLY A 74 -12.02 4.04 -9.84
CA GLY A 74 -11.84 4.55 -8.49
C GLY A 74 -10.87 3.73 -7.66
N GLU A 75 -9.95 2.99 -8.28
CA GLU A 75 -9.07 2.04 -7.59
C GLU A 75 -7.61 2.30 -7.95
N ILE A 76 -6.72 2.06 -6.99
CA ILE A 76 -5.28 1.91 -7.18
C ILE A 76 -4.87 0.49 -6.84
N TRP A 77 -3.75 0.04 -7.40
CA TRP A 77 -3.07 -1.14 -6.90
C TRP A 77 -2.29 -0.82 -5.63
N ASN A 78 -2.35 -1.71 -4.65
CA ASN A 78 -1.56 -1.66 -3.43
C ASN A 78 -0.78 -2.96 -3.27
N VAL A 79 0.54 -2.85 -3.28
CA VAL A 79 1.47 -3.99 -3.26
C VAL A 79 2.34 -3.89 -2.02
N ASN A 80 2.39 -4.97 -1.24
CA ASN A 80 3.24 -5.06 -0.07
C ASN A 80 4.15 -6.30 -0.18
N PHE A 81 5.46 -6.10 -0.07
CA PHE A 81 6.47 -7.15 -0.12
C PHE A 81 6.86 -7.58 1.29
N PRO A 82 6.81 -8.89 1.64
CA PRO A 82 7.24 -9.36 2.94
C PRO A 82 8.75 -9.20 3.11
N GLY A 83 9.21 -8.91 4.32
CA GLY A 83 10.63 -8.75 4.65
C GLY A 83 11.35 -10.05 4.99
N CYS A 84 10.80 -11.20 4.65
CA CYS A 84 11.45 -12.49 4.85
C CYS A 84 12.61 -12.71 3.87
N ALA A 85 13.47 -13.68 4.15
CA ALA A 85 14.46 -14.14 3.20
C ALA A 85 13.77 -14.70 1.95
N LEU A 86 14.48 -14.69 0.81
CA LEU A 86 13.89 -15.10 -0.46
C LEU A 86 13.45 -16.56 -0.47
N GLU A 87 14.20 -17.43 0.19
CA GLU A 87 13.88 -18.85 0.36
C GLU A 87 12.62 -19.09 1.19
N ASP A 88 12.27 -18.15 2.09
CA ASP A 88 11.07 -18.22 2.93
C ASP A 88 9.86 -17.56 2.24
N CYS A 89 10.08 -16.87 1.13
CA CYS A 89 8.99 -16.25 0.38
C CYS A 89 8.13 -17.32 -0.32
N ARG A 90 6.86 -17.34 0.04
CA ARG A 90 5.90 -18.34 -0.45
C ARG A 90 5.20 -17.96 -1.76
N GLY A 91 5.63 -16.86 -2.38
CA GLY A 91 5.09 -16.37 -3.66
C GLY A 91 4.14 -15.19 -3.51
N ILE A 92 3.16 -15.07 -4.41
CA ILE A 92 2.27 -13.91 -4.51
C ILE A 92 0.82 -14.33 -4.23
N LEU A 93 0.14 -13.60 -3.36
CA LEU A 93 -1.32 -13.66 -3.18
C LEU A 93 -1.99 -12.42 -3.75
N ARG A 94 -2.95 -12.64 -4.64
CA ARG A 94 -3.73 -11.61 -5.32
C ARG A 94 -5.10 -11.44 -4.69
N GLU A 95 -5.80 -10.37 -5.10
CA GLU A 95 -7.16 -10.06 -4.64
C GLU A 95 -7.22 -9.92 -3.10
N ARG A 96 -6.12 -9.40 -2.52
CA ARG A 96 -6.11 -9.16 -1.07
C ARG A 96 -6.92 -7.92 -0.74
N ILE A 97 -7.70 -8.03 0.32
CA ILE A 97 -8.50 -6.92 0.85
C ILE A 97 -7.79 -6.29 2.06
N PRO A 98 -7.88 -4.98 2.25
CA PRO A 98 -7.38 -4.35 3.48
C PRO A 98 -8.02 -4.99 4.72
N ALA A 99 -7.18 -5.41 5.66
CA ALA A 99 -7.67 -5.95 6.93
C ALA A 99 -8.39 -4.86 7.75
N PRO A 100 -9.44 -5.18 8.52
CA PRO A 100 -10.07 -4.23 9.43
C PRO A 100 -9.24 -4.05 10.73
N LEU A 101 -7.93 -3.91 10.61
CA LEU A 101 -6.93 -3.87 11.67
C LEU A 101 -5.76 -2.99 11.24
N CYS A 102 -4.97 -2.50 12.21
CA CYS A 102 -3.63 -1.97 11.99
C CYS A 102 -2.56 -3.05 12.20
N VAL A 103 -1.40 -2.90 11.57
CA VAL A 103 -0.24 -3.79 11.84
C VAL A 103 0.32 -3.54 13.22
N PHE A 104 0.25 -2.29 13.69
CA PHE A 104 0.71 -1.90 15.02
C PHE A 104 -0.44 -1.33 15.84
N ASP A 105 -0.54 -1.78 17.09
CA ASP A 105 -1.39 -1.16 18.11
C ASP A 105 -0.58 -0.09 18.83
N ASN A 106 -0.99 1.16 18.69
CA ASN A 106 -0.26 2.31 19.20
C ASN A 106 -0.68 2.65 20.63
N HIS A 107 0.29 2.68 21.52
CA HIS A 107 0.12 2.99 22.93
C HIS A 107 1.00 4.17 23.34
N TYR A 108 0.76 4.69 24.55
CA TYR A 108 1.54 5.77 25.12
C TYR A 108 1.85 5.49 26.58
N ASP A 109 3.14 5.50 26.93
CA ASP A 109 3.59 5.57 28.31
C ASP A 109 3.49 7.02 28.80
N LYS A 110 2.78 7.22 29.89
CA LYS A 110 2.64 8.53 30.54
C LYS A 110 3.58 8.64 31.74
N THR A 111 4.46 9.64 31.73
CA THR A 111 5.33 9.98 32.86
C THR A 111 4.98 11.38 33.35
N GLU A 112 4.53 11.50 34.58
CA GLU A 112 4.23 12.78 35.23
C GLU A 112 5.51 13.49 35.68
N GLN A 113 5.57 14.80 35.51
CA GLN A 113 6.70 15.64 35.84
C GLN A 113 6.41 16.41 37.18
N PRO A 114 7.46 16.88 37.92
CA PRO A 114 7.28 17.59 39.16
C PRO A 114 6.48 18.90 39.07
N ASP A 115 6.39 19.49 37.89
CA ASP A 115 5.63 20.70 37.58
C ASP A 115 4.16 20.44 37.22
N GLY A 116 3.70 19.20 37.30
CA GLY A 116 2.35 18.77 36.91
C GLY A 116 2.13 18.57 35.43
N SER A 117 3.14 18.76 34.57
CA SER A 117 3.13 18.36 33.18
C SER A 117 3.37 16.85 33.02
N PHE A 118 3.21 16.31 31.82
CA PHE A 118 3.53 14.92 31.57
C PHE A 118 4.16 14.73 30.19
N ILE A 119 5.01 13.72 30.12
CA ILE A 119 5.62 13.27 28.87
C ILE A 119 4.85 12.04 28.41
N LEU A 120 4.39 12.06 27.17
CA LEU A 120 3.85 10.88 26.48
C LEU A 120 4.92 10.32 25.55
N ARG A 121 5.31 9.07 25.76
CA ARG A 121 6.22 8.34 24.88
C ARG A 121 5.41 7.32 24.09
N PRO A 122 5.31 7.46 22.76
CA PRO A 122 4.64 6.48 21.95
C PRO A 122 5.45 5.18 21.91
N TYR A 123 4.75 4.05 21.95
CA TYR A 123 5.29 2.74 21.59
C TYR A 123 4.22 1.97 20.81
N ALA A 124 4.66 0.99 20.04
CA ALA A 124 3.76 0.20 19.21
C ALA A 124 4.01 -1.29 19.45
N GLU A 125 2.94 -2.04 19.61
CA GLU A 125 2.97 -3.49 19.64
C GLU A 125 2.54 -4.04 18.29
N GLN A 126 3.38 -4.91 17.72
CA GLN A 126 3.03 -5.53 16.43
C GLN A 126 1.89 -6.53 16.62
N LEU A 127 0.94 -6.49 15.70
CA LEU A 127 -0.16 -7.46 15.65
C LEU A 127 0.39 -8.88 15.56
N SER A 128 -0.18 -9.78 16.38
CA SER A 128 0.14 -11.20 16.29
C SER A 128 -0.40 -11.79 14.97
N PRO A 129 0.41 -12.60 14.24
CA PRO A 129 0.04 -13.13 12.92
C PRO A 129 -1.29 -13.90 12.88
N ASP A 130 -1.65 -14.58 13.98
CA ASP A 130 -2.90 -15.34 14.12
C ASP A 130 -4.15 -14.45 14.15
N ARG A 131 -4.01 -13.16 14.44
CA ARG A 131 -5.10 -12.19 14.41
C ARG A 131 -5.39 -11.63 13.02
N ALA A 132 -4.51 -11.85 12.03
CA ALA A 132 -4.68 -11.37 10.69
C ALA A 132 -5.77 -12.19 9.95
N PRO A 133 -6.89 -11.58 9.51
CA PRO A 133 -7.96 -12.33 8.85
C PRO A 133 -7.47 -12.98 7.56
N GLU A 134 -7.83 -14.24 7.35
CA GLU A 134 -7.55 -14.92 6.09
C GLU A 134 -8.13 -14.12 4.91
N GLY A 135 -7.42 -14.06 3.79
CA GLY A 135 -7.82 -13.26 2.65
C GLY A 135 -7.37 -11.80 2.69
N SER A 136 -6.89 -11.31 3.83
CA SER A 136 -6.42 -9.94 3.97
C SER A 136 -4.98 -9.72 3.50
N ASP A 137 -4.63 -8.46 3.31
CA ASP A 137 -3.29 -7.98 2.98
C ASP A 137 -2.29 -8.25 4.13
N ILE A 138 -2.70 -8.01 5.39
CA ILE A 138 -1.86 -8.31 6.58
C ILE A 138 -1.58 -9.81 6.67
N HIS A 139 -2.59 -10.65 6.48
CA HIS A 139 -2.40 -12.10 6.47
C HIS A 139 -1.37 -12.54 5.43
N ALA A 140 -1.41 -11.96 4.23
CA ALA A 140 -0.46 -12.30 3.17
C ALA A 140 0.97 -12.00 3.59
N VAL A 141 1.27 -10.76 4.02
CA VAL A 141 2.65 -10.36 4.35
C VAL A 141 3.19 -11.08 5.59
N PHE A 142 2.35 -11.34 6.60
CA PHE A 142 2.77 -12.06 7.81
C PHE A 142 3.06 -13.55 7.55
N ASN A 143 2.52 -14.10 6.48
CA ASN A 143 2.77 -15.49 6.06
C ASN A 143 3.82 -15.60 4.93
N GLY A 144 4.61 -14.56 4.69
CA GLY A 144 5.71 -14.59 3.72
C GLY A 144 5.25 -14.50 2.25
N TYR A 145 4.07 -13.95 1.98
CA TYR A 145 3.59 -13.73 0.62
C TYR A 145 3.67 -12.25 0.23
N VAL A 146 4.00 -12.00 -1.03
CA VAL A 146 3.73 -10.69 -1.64
C VAL A 146 2.21 -10.50 -1.70
N SER A 147 1.74 -9.41 -1.12
CA SER A 147 0.31 -9.04 -1.12
C SER A 147 0.01 -8.12 -2.29
N ILE A 148 -0.93 -8.48 -3.15
CA ILE A 148 -1.46 -7.61 -4.20
C ILE A 148 -2.97 -7.46 -4.01
N GLY A 149 -3.41 -6.23 -3.82
CA GLY A 149 -4.81 -5.88 -3.65
C GLY A 149 -5.18 -4.56 -4.32
N LYS A 150 -6.45 -4.20 -4.26
CA LYS A 150 -6.97 -2.92 -4.74
C LYS A 150 -7.50 -2.10 -3.58
N VAL A 151 -7.15 -0.81 -3.59
CA VAL A 151 -7.68 0.16 -2.63
C VAL A 151 -8.58 1.13 -3.38
N LYS A 152 -9.81 1.29 -2.88
CA LYS A 152 -10.81 2.19 -3.45
C LYS A 152 -10.65 3.60 -2.92
N SER A 153 -10.77 4.57 -3.80
CA SER A 153 -10.90 5.97 -3.42
C SER A 153 -12.26 6.21 -2.76
N MET A 154 -12.25 6.95 -1.65
CA MET A 154 -13.48 7.40 -1.00
C MET A 154 -14.11 8.62 -1.69
N VAL A 155 -13.36 9.31 -2.54
CA VAL A 155 -13.80 10.56 -3.20
C VAL A 155 -14.20 10.38 -4.65
N LEU A 156 -13.79 9.29 -5.29
CA LEU A 156 -14.18 8.97 -6.66
C LEU A 156 -15.27 7.89 -6.66
N PRO A 157 -16.39 8.10 -7.36
CA PRO A 157 -17.44 7.10 -7.46
C PRO A 157 -16.93 5.85 -8.17
N SER A 158 -17.24 4.67 -7.62
CA SER A 158 -16.87 3.36 -8.18
C SER A 158 -17.64 3.01 -9.46
N SER A 159 -18.67 3.78 -9.83
CA SER A 159 -19.48 3.59 -11.02
C SER A 159 -19.88 4.93 -11.62
N ASP A 160 -19.23 5.31 -12.70
CA ASP A 160 -19.82 6.24 -13.66
C ASP A 160 -19.69 5.66 -15.07
N LYS A 161 -20.83 5.49 -15.73
CA LYS A 161 -20.92 4.98 -17.11
C LYS A 161 -20.51 6.02 -18.15
N SER A 162 -19.97 7.17 -17.74
CA SER A 162 -19.53 8.22 -18.66
C SER A 162 -18.09 7.96 -19.13
N THR A 163 -17.98 7.40 -20.31
CA THR A 163 -16.72 7.08 -21.01
C THR A 163 -16.01 8.29 -21.65
N HIS A 164 -16.34 9.54 -21.28
CA HIS A 164 -15.92 10.69 -22.08
C HIS A 164 -15.41 11.91 -21.30
N ALA A 165 -14.43 11.80 -20.40
CA ALA A 165 -13.85 13.01 -19.81
C ALA A 165 -12.38 12.99 -19.36
N TRP A 166 -11.55 12.07 -19.84
CA TRP A 166 -10.16 12.00 -19.38
C TRP A 166 -9.14 12.33 -20.49
N GLN A 167 -9.27 13.52 -21.08
CA GLN A 167 -8.24 14.11 -21.95
C GLN A 167 -7.82 15.46 -21.37
N ARG A 168 -7.18 15.49 -20.22
CA ARG A 168 -6.34 16.62 -19.82
C ARG A 168 -4.96 16.11 -19.51
N VAL A 169 -4.01 16.44 -20.36
CA VAL A 169 -2.59 16.21 -20.22
C VAL A 169 -2.06 17.27 -19.25
N PHE A 170 -1.55 16.85 -18.09
CA PHE A 170 -0.70 17.68 -17.26
C PHE A 170 0.70 17.05 -17.15
N PRO A 171 1.77 17.84 -17.10
CA PRO A 171 3.13 17.33 -17.00
C PRO A 171 3.36 16.66 -15.65
N VAL A 172 4.09 15.55 -15.70
CA VAL A 172 4.49 14.73 -14.55
C VAL A 172 5.40 15.53 -13.64
N LEU A 173 5.05 15.61 -12.36
CA LEU A 173 5.97 16.05 -11.31
C LEU A 173 6.53 14.80 -10.62
N PHE A 174 7.84 14.58 -10.76
CA PHE A 174 8.55 13.61 -9.94
C PHE A 174 8.81 14.21 -8.57
N VAL A 175 8.38 13.54 -7.51
CA VAL A 175 8.85 13.80 -6.15
C VAL A 175 9.72 12.60 -5.76
N LEU A 176 11.02 12.87 -5.64
CA LEU A 176 12.03 11.96 -5.08
C LEU A 176 11.97 11.97 -3.56
#